data_3a3386e05f184442556fcccc0a6534d3
#
_entry.id   3a3386e05f184442556fcccc0a6534d3
#
_cell.length_a   1.000
_cell.length_b   1.000
_cell.length_c   1.000
_cell.angle_alpha   90.00
_cell.angle_beta   90.00
_cell.angle_gamma   90.00
#
_symmetry.space_group_name_H-M   'P 1'
#
loop_
_entity.id
_entity.type
_entity.pdbx_description
1 polymer ?
#
loop_
_entity_poly.entity_id
_entity_poly.type
_entity_poly.pdbx_seq_one_letter_code
_entity_poly.pdbx_strand_id
1 'polypeptide(L)'
;MCNQFRLTDLKQIQKYLKQDLALPLVEPKIDVEAKDIFPNQTAPVLLFQNNQLQLINKNWGYPSPVDEHKPLFNARIERFYEAKPSMWDQSFAKQRCIILTSEFFEYAKKTYQASNGRKYHERYGFKTENPITLIAGIYDQNNFAMVTTDPNQDMQPIHNRMPLVIEPNELRRWLFQNFTSLIDRQNIHLTVQKQAKK
;
A
#
# COMPACT_ATOMS: atom_id res chain seq x y z
N MET A 1 9.22 7.87 -0.47
CA MET A 1 8.20 6.92 -0.95
C MET A 1 8.09 5.82 0.07
N CYS A 2 6.87 5.39 0.37
CA CYS A 2 6.57 4.43 1.42
C CYS A 2 7.39 3.14 1.26
N ASN A 3 8.12 2.78 2.29
CA ASN A 3 8.96 1.58 2.32
C ASN A 3 8.71 0.74 3.59
N GLN A 4 7.63 1.02 4.30
CA GLN A 4 7.23 0.29 5.49
C GLN A 4 5.73 0.43 5.72
N PHE A 5 5.07 -0.69 5.98
CA PHE A 5 3.70 -0.70 6.48
C PHE A 5 3.54 -1.80 7.53
N ARG A 6 2.50 -1.69 8.36
CA ARG A 6 2.22 -2.63 9.45
C ARG A 6 1.03 -3.50 9.12
N LEU A 7 1.24 -4.80 9.06
CA LEU A 7 0.14 -5.77 9.04
C LEU A 7 -0.49 -5.88 10.43
N THR A 8 -1.78 -6.15 10.42
CA THR A 8 -2.47 -6.72 11.58
C THR A 8 -2.63 -8.23 11.39
N ASP A 9 -3.12 -8.93 12.40
CA ASP A 9 -3.34 -10.37 12.33
C ASP A 9 -4.50 -10.76 11.39
N LEU A 10 -4.52 -12.04 10.99
CA LEU A 10 -5.51 -12.57 10.06
C LEU A 10 -6.95 -12.43 10.57
N LYS A 11 -7.18 -12.57 11.88
CA LYS A 11 -8.53 -12.47 12.45
C LYS A 11 -9.11 -11.07 12.29
N GLN A 12 -8.30 -10.04 12.53
CA GLN A 12 -8.72 -8.65 12.33
C GLN A 12 -8.96 -8.35 10.84
N ILE A 13 -8.10 -8.85 9.95
CA ILE A 13 -8.30 -8.72 8.50
C ILE A 13 -9.62 -9.37 8.08
N GLN A 14 -9.86 -10.62 8.47
CA GLN A 14 -11.08 -11.35 8.13
C GLN A 14 -12.33 -10.67 8.71
N LYS A 15 -12.26 -10.23 9.97
CA LYS A 15 -13.36 -9.48 10.59
C LYS A 15 -13.71 -8.26 9.75
N TYR A 16 -12.73 -7.43 9.45
CA TYR A 16 -12.94 -6.22 8.66
C TYR A 16 -13.53 -6.52 7.28
N LEU A 17 -12.93 -7.43 6.52
CA LEU A 17 -13.38 -7.73 5.16
C LEU A 17 -14.75 -8.41 5.12
N LYS A 18 -15.02 -9.39 6.00
CA LYS A 18 -16.26 -10.18 5.99
C LYS A 18 -17.39 -9.50 6.75
N GLN A 19 -17.13 -8.93 7.91
CA GLN A 19 -18.17 -8.39 8.78
C GLN A 19 -18.41 -6.90 8.53
N ASP A 20 -17.34 -6.09 8.48
CA ASP A 20 -17.49 -4.64 8.34
C ASP A 20 -17.75 -4.24 6.89
N LEU A 21 -17.09 -4.89 5.91
CA LEU A 21 -17.26 -4.62 4.49
C LEU A 21 -18.19 -5.61 3.75
N ALA A 22 -18.65 -6.67 4.42
CA ALA A 22 -19.51 -7.71 3.85
C ALA A 22 -19.02 -8.30 2.51
N LEU A 23 -17.70 -8.45 2.35
CA LEU A 23 -17.11 -8.96 1.12
C LEU A 23 -17.21 -10.50 1.06
N PRO A 24 -17.51 -11.07 -0.13
CA PRO A 24 -17.56 -12.52 -0.35
C PRO A 24 -16.14 -13.11 -0.44
N LEU A 25 -15.40 -13.03 0.66
CA LEU A 25 -14.02 -13.49 0.75
C LEU A 25 -13.96 -15.01 0.90
N VAL A 26 -13.18 -15.68 0.08
CA VAL A 26 -12.82 -17.08 0.25
C VAL A 26 -12.02 -17.26 1.52
N GLU A 27 -12.23 -18.39 2.23
CA GLU A 27 -11.48 -18.67 3.45
C GLU A 27 -9.96 -18.71 3.15
N PRO A 28 -9.16 -17.82 3.76
CA PRO A 28 -7.74 -17.77 3.50
C PRO A 28 -7.03 -19.04 3.97
N LYS A 29 -6.15 -19.57 3.11
CA LYS A 29 -5.23 -20.68 3.44
C LYS A 29 -3.83 -20.17 3.75
N ILE A 30 -3.74 -19.03 4.42
CA ILE A 30 -2.48 -18.38 4.80
C ILE A 30 -2.52 -18.03 6.28
N ASP A 31 -1.34 -18.00 6.88
CA ASP A 31 -1.17 -17.46 8.23
C ASP A 31 -0.64 -16.03 8.13
N VAL A 32 -1.19 -15.13 8.96
CA VAL A 32 -0.83 -13.71 8.96
C VAL A 32 -0.67 -13.25 10.40
N GLU A 33 0.56 -12.93 10.74
CA GLU A 33 0.92 -12.32 12.02
C GLU A 33 1.05 -10.81 11.88
N ALA A 34 0.73 -10.10 12.98
CA ALA A 34 0.94 -8.66 13.06
C ALA A 34 2.45 -8.35 13.05
N LYS A 35 2.92 -7.64 12.03
CA LYS A 35 4.34 -7.23 11.91
C LYS A 35 4.52 -6.08 10.94
N ASP A 36 5.66 -5.43 11.05
CA ASP A 36 6.09 -4.45 10.05
C ASP A 36 6.64 -5.16 8.81
N ILE A 37 6.21 -4.71 7.64
CA ILE A 37 6.60 -5.23 6.33
C ILE A 37 7.48 -4.21 5.63
N PHE A 38 8.56 -4.69 5.04
CA PHE A 38 9.53 -3.93 4.26
C PHE A 38 9.63 -4.50 2.84
N PRO A 39 10.19 -3.73 1.87
CA PRO A 39 10.46 -4.25 0.52
C PRO A 39 11.24 -5.58 0.56
N ASN A 40 10.96 -6.47 -0.39
CA ASN A 40 11.43 -7.85 -0.49
C ASN A 40 10.86 -8.81 0.56
N GLN A 41 9.89 -8.39 1.36
CA GLN A 41 9.17 -9.29 2.24
C GLN A 41 7.81 -9.67 1.67
N THR A 42 7.33 -10.81 2.08
CA THR A 42 6.02 -11.35 1.68
C THR A 42 4.92 -10.79 2.57
N ALA A 43 3.82 -10.38 1.95
CA ALA A 43 2.62 -9.95 2.63
C ALA A 43 1.35 -10.41 1.89
N PRO A 44 0.22 -10.60 2.60
CA PRO A 44 -1.06 -10.86 1.96
C PRO A 44 -1.58 -9.61 1.27
N VAL A 45 -2.10 -9.80 0.06
CA VAL A 45 -2.86 -8.78 -0.68
C VAL A 45 -4.23 -9.34 -1.01
N LEU A 46 -5.25 -8.48 -0.99
CA LEU A 46 -6.59 -8.81 -1.44
C LEU A 46 -6.68 -8.60 -2.94
N LEU A 47 -7.01 -9.64 -3.68
CA LEU A 47 -7.17 -9.58 -5.13
C LEU A 47 -8.38 -10.42 -5.59
N PHE A 48 -8.81 -10.17 -6.82
CA PHE A 48 -9.87 -10.93 -7.46
C PHE A 48 -9.26 -11.86 -8.50
N GLN A 49 -9.43 -13.16 -8.28
CA GLN A 49 -8.94 -14.20 -9.15
C GLN A 49 -9.90 -15.40 -9.12
N ASN A 50 -10.08 -16.08 -10.24
CA ASN A 50 -11.01 -17.21 -10.37
C ASN A 50 -12.44 -16.88 -9.92
N ASN A 51 -12.92 -15.69 -10.25
CA ASN A 51 -14.23 -15.15 -9.88
C ASN A 51 -14.46 -15.01 -8.35
N GLN A 52 -13.41 -14.88 -7.57
CA GLN A 52 -13.48 -14.79 -6.11
C GLN A 52 -12.50 -13.75 -5.57
N LEU A 53 -12.87 -13.11 -4.47
CA LEU A 53 -11.97 -12.31 -3.66
C LEU A 53 -11.14 -13.23 -2.77
N GLN A 54 -9.82 -13.09 -2.83
CA GLN A 54 -8.88 -13.95 -2.12
C GLN A 54 -7.77 -13.12 -1.48
N LEU A 55 -7.30 -13.60 -0.32
CA LEU A 55 -6.03 -13.13 0.27
C LEU A 55 -4.91 -14.07 -0.18
N ILE A 56 -3.95 -13.52 -0.91
CA ILE A 56 -2.81 -14.27 -1.44
C ILE A 56 -1.51 -13.60 -1.04
N ASN A 57 -0.58 -14.38 -0.53
CA ASN A 57 0.77 -13.92 -0.22
C ASN A 57 1.55 -13.61 -1.50
N LYS A 58 2.13 -12.40 -1.57
CA LYS A 58 3.00 -11.95 -2.64
C LYS A 58 4.20 -11.20 -2.08
N ASN A 59 5.29 -11.19 -2.80
CA ASN A 59 6.50 -10.45 -2.42
C ASN A 59 6.38 -8.96 -2.75
N TRP A 60 6.72 -8.08 -1.81
CA TRP A 60 6.65 -6.63 -2.03
C TRP A 60 7.87 -6.13 -2.80
N GLY A 61 7.73 -6.03 -4.10
CA GLY A 61 8.74 -5.51 -5.04
C GLY A 61 8.85 -6.34 -6.30
N TYR A 62 8.72 -5.68 -7.43
CA TYR A 62 8.97 -6.25 -8.75
C TYR A 62 10.46 -6.29 -9.03
N PRO A 63 10.95 -7.28 -9.79
CA PRO A 63 12.31 -7.24 -10.30
C PRO A 63 12.53 -5.97 -11.11
N SER A 64 13.63 -5.29 -10.85
CA SER A 64 14.01 -4.13 -11.66
C SER A 64 14.63 -4.58 -12.98
N PRO A 65 14.23 -4.02 -14.13
CA PRO A 65 14.85 -4.34 -15.41
C PRO A 65 16.25 -3.77 -15.56
N VAL A 66 16.68 -2.90 -14.65
CA VAL A 66 17.97 -2.20 -14.71
C VAL A 66 18.96 -2.68 -13.65
N ASP A 67 18.46 -3.04 -12.46
CA ASP A 67 19.31 -3.42 -11.33
C ASP A 67 18.55 -4.46 -10.48
N GLU A 68 18.92 -5.73 -10.59
CA GLU A 68 18.27 -6.84 -9.88
C GLU A 68 18.31 -6.71 -8.35
N HIS A 69 19.27 -5.96 -7.80
CA HIS A 69 19.38 -5.73 -6.36
C HIS A 69 18.47 -4.61 -5.83
N LYS A 70 17.79 -3.87 -6.73
CA LYS A 70 16.91 -2.76 -6.37
C LYS A 70 15.48 -3.01 -6.82
N PRO A 71 14.69 -3.73 -6.02
CA PRO A 71 13.31 -4.01 -6.37
C PRO A 71 12.49 -2.72 -6.52
N LEU A 72 11.55 -2.75 -7.45
CA LEU A 72 10.60 -1.67 -7.68
C LEU A 72 9.33 -1.95 -6.89
N PHE A 73 9.25 -1.40 -5.69
CA PHE A 73 8.17 -1.68 -4.73
C PHE A 73 7.07 -0.60 -4.68
N ASN A 74 7.27 0.52 -5.38
CA ASN A 74 6.27 1.59 -5.55
C ASN A 74 6.06 1.89 -7.03
N ALA A 75 4.81 1.86 -7.48
CA ALA A 75 4.39 2.24 -8.82
C ALA A 75 3.68 3.60 -8.77
N ARG A 76 4.13 4.58 -9.54
CA ARG A 76 3.44 5.86 -9.64
C ARG A 76 2.21 5.72 -10.51
N ILE A 77 1.06 6.21 -10.05
CA ILE A 77 -0.19 6.14 -10.81
C ILE A 77 -0.09 6.87 -12.16
N GLU A 78 0.71 7.91 -12.24
CA GLU A 78 0.90 8.73 -13.44
C GLU A 78 1.49 7.92 -14.60
N ARG A 79 2.25 6.85 -14.29
CA ARG A 79 2.82 5.97 -15.30
C ARG A 79 1.79 5.30 -16.21
N PHE A 80 0.58 5.09 -15.70
CA PHE A 80 -0.53 4.58 -16.49
C PHE A 80 -1.01 5.54 -17.57
N TYR A 81 -0.79 6.86 -17.39
CA TYR A 81 -1.23 7.90 -18.33
C TYR A 81 -0.13 8.41 -19.26
N GLU A 82 1.10 7.98 -19.04
CA GLU A 82 2.20 8.36 -19.91
C GLU A 82 2.10 7.64 -21.24
N ALA A 83 2.41 8.34 -22.35
CA ALA A 83 2.40 7.75 -23.68
C ALA A 83 3.47 6.68 -23.92
N LYS A 84 4.50 6.64 -23.06
CA LYS A 84 5.58 5.65 -23.16
C LYS A 84 5.20 4.34 -22.49
N PRO A 85 5.39 3.18 -23.15
CA PRO A 85 5.18 1.88 -22.51
C PRO A 85 5.94 1.76 -21.19
N SER A 86 5.26 1.18 -20.22
CA SER A 86 5.78 0.96 -18.87
C SER A 86 5.65 -0.51 -18.49
N MET A 87 6.59 -1.02 -17.70
CA MET A 87 6.48 -2.35 -17.10
C MET A 87 5.22 -2.54 -16.24
N TRP A 88 4.57 -1.46 -15.84
CA TRP A 88 3.38 -1.45 -15.01
C TRP A 88 2.06 -1.56 -15.78
N ASP A 89 2.06 -1.36 -17.10
CA ASP A 89 0.84 -1.21 -17.91
C ASP A 89 -0.09 -2.41 -17.79
N GLN A 90 0.47 -3.62 -17.93
CA GLN A 90 -0.32 -4.84 -17.80
C GLN A 90 -0.93 -4.98 -16.41
N SER A 91 -0.15 -4.67 -15.37
CA SER A 91 -0.61 -4.78 -13.99
C SER A 91 -1.67 -3.74 -13.67
N PHE A 92 -1.51 -2.51 -14.10
CA PHE A 92 -2.55 -1.49 -13.96
C PHE A 92 -3.84 -1.84 -14.71
N ALA A 93 -3.72 -2.44 -15.90
CA ALA A 93 -4.88 -2.80 -16.71
C ALA A 93 -5.68 -3.98 -16.12
N LYS A 94 -5.01 -5.02 -15.58
CA LYS A 94 -5.64 -6.32 -15.32
C LYS A 94 -5.32 -6.94 -13.96
N GLN A 95 -4.32 -6.44 -13.23
CA GLN A 95 -3.77 -7.08 -12.05
C GLN A 95 -3.68 -6.10 -10.87
N ARG A 96 -4.85 -5.61 -10.46
CA ARG A 96 -4.97 -4.69 -9.33
C ARG A 96 -5.35 -5.44 -8.06
N CYS A 97 -4.76 -5.03 -6.95
CA CYS A 97 -5.00 -5.60 -5.63
C CYS A 97 -5.14 -4.51 -4.57
N ILE A 98 -5.46 -4.92 -3.36
CA ILE A 98 -5.49 -4.05 -2.18
C ILE A 98 -4.47 -4.56 -1.19
N ILE A 99 -3.63 -3.68 -0.71
CA ILE A 99 -2.73 -3.88 0.42
C ILE A 99 -3.50 -3.49 1.69
N LEU A 100 -3.47 -4.36 2.67
CA LEU A 100 -4.19 -4.22 3.94
C LEU A 100 -3.20 -3.82 5.02
N THR A 101 -3.39 -2.68 5.65
CA THR A 101 -2.47 -2.21 6.68
C THR A 101 -3.21 -1.54 7.84
N SER A 102 -2.72 -1.73 9.06
CA SER A 102 -3.17 -0.92 10.20
C SER A 102 -2.55 0.47 10.20
N GLU A 103 -1.33 0.61 9.64
CA GLU A 103 -0.59 1.86 9.59
C GLU A 103 0.52 1.76 8.52
N PHE A 104 0.75 2.80 7.75
CA PHE A 104 1.92 2.91 6.88
C PHE A 104 2.83 4.04 7.33
N PHE A 105 4.10 4.00 6.93
CA PHE A 105 5.09 4.92 7.46
C PHE A 105 5.82 5.69 6.37
N GLU A 106 6.08 6.96 6.68
CA GLU A 106 6.93 7.82 5.86
C GLU A 106 7.94 8.57 6.72
N TYR A 107 9.04 8.94 6.06
CA TYR A 107 10.15 9.63 6.69
C TYR A 107 10.21 11.07 6.19
N ALA A 108 10.18 12.02 7.13
CA ALA A 108 10.36 13.43 6.80
C ALA A 108 11.79 13.72 6.33
N LYS A 109 11.94 14.79 5.57
CA LYS A 109 13.29 15.30 5.24
C LYS A 109 14.05 15.78 6.47
N LYS A 110 13.33 16.22 7.50
CA LYS A 110 13.89 16.65 8.78
C LYS A 110 14.57 15.49 9.50
N THR A 111 15.80 15.75 9.97
CA THR A 111 16.58 14.78 10.72
C THR A 111 16.76 15.24 12.18
N TYR A 112 17.06 14.29 13.04
CA TYR A 112 17.49 14.51 14.41
C TYR A 112 18.74 13.69 14.72
N GLN A 113 19.51 14.12 15.69
CA GLN A 113 20.67 13.35 16.19
C GLN A 113 20.21 12.51 17.38
N ALA A 114 20.44 11.20 17.31
CA ALA A 114 20.14 10.28 18.41
C ALA A 114 21.27 10.27 19.45
N SER A 115 21.02 9.65 20.61
CA SER A 115 21.97 9.52 21.70
C SER A 115 23.28 8.81 21.30
N ASN A 116 23.24 7.94 20.26
CA ASN A 116 24.40 7.27 19.68
C ASN A 116 25.19 8.14 18.69
N GLY A 117 24.89 9.45 18.56
CA GLY A 117 25.54 10.39 17.66
C GLY A 117 25.12 10.28 16.19
N ARG A 118 24.31 9.31 15.80
CA ARG A 118 23.86 9.13 14.41
C ARG A 118 22.67 10.03 14.09
N LYS A 119 22.61 10.50 12.83
CA LYS A 119 21.45 11.23 12.30
C LYS A 119 20.41 10.27 11.74
N TYR A 120 19.15 10.50 12.11
CA TYR A 120 17.99 9.75 11.61
C TYR A 120 16.94 10.71 11.10
N HIS A 121 16.16 10.29 10.12
CA HIS A 121 14.96 11.00 9.69
C HIS A 121 13.83 10.82 10.70
N GLU A 122 13.05 11.85 10.91
CA GLU A 122 11.80 11.75 11.71
C GLU A 122 10.84 10.82 10.96
N ARG A 123 10.28 9.83 11.67
CA ARG A 123 9.31 8.86 11.13
C ARG A 123 7.91 9.20 11.59
N TYR A 124 6.97 9.11 10.67
CA TYR A 124 5.55 9.33 10.91
C TYR A 124 4.75 8.13 10.46
N GLY A 125 3.76 7.75 11.25
CA GLY A 125 2.76 6.75 10.91
C GLY A 125 1.47 7.43 10.43
N PHE A 126 0.80 6.79 9.50
CA PHE A 126 -0.40 7.27 8.82
C PHE A 126 -1.44 6.17 8.76
N LYS A 127 -2.68 6.49 9.07
CA LYS A 127 -3.82 5.58 8.93
C LYS A 127 -5.09 6.37 8.67
N THR A 128 -6.10 5.72 8.09
CA THR A 128 -7.47 6.22 8.03
C THR A 128 -8.17 6.00 9.37
N GLU A 129 -9.39 6.49 9.53
CA GLU A 129 -10.26 6.21 10.68
C GLU A 129 -10.76 4.75 10.70
N ASN A 130 -10.69 4.06 9.58
CA ASN A 130 -11.07 2.66 9.48
C ASN A 130 -10.10 1.76 10.26
N PRO A 131 -10.56 0.62 10.79
CA PRO A 131 -9.70 -0.36 11.47
C PRO A 131 -8.52 -0.85 10.63
N ILE A 132 -8.71 -0.90 9.31
CA ILE A 132 -7.69 -1.24 8.32
C ILE A 132 -7.70 -0.17 7.23
N THR A 133 -6.55 0.42 6.98
CA THR A 133 -6.31 1.32 5.84
C THR A 133 -6.09 0.47 4.60
N LEU A 134 -6.87 0.74 3.56
CA LEU A 134 -6.78 0.06 2.28
C LEU A 134 -5.91 0.88 1.34
N ILE A 135 -4.89 0.26 0.76
CA ILE A 135 -3.97 0.91 -0.18
C ILE A 135 -4.03 0.19 -1.52
N ALA A 136 -4.13 0.96 -2.59
CA ALA A 136 -4.06 0.44 -3.95
C ALA A 136 -2.72 -0.24 -4.22
N GLY A 137 -2.77 -1.42 -4.79
CA GLY A 137 -1.63 -2.18 -5.25
C GLY A 137 -1.84 -2.73 -6.65
N ILE A 138 -0.76 -3.02 -7.32
CA ILE A 138 -0.72 -3.82 -8.54
C ILE A 138 0.12 -5.05 -8.30
N TYR A 139 -0.14 -6.13 -9.05
CA TYR A 139 0.57 -7.39 -8.84
C TYR A 139 0.92 -8.07 -10.17
N ASP A 140 1.87 -8.99 -10.09
CA ASP A 140 2.14 -10.01 -11.12
C ASP A 140 1.98 -11.42 -10.52
N GLN A 141 2.57 -12.40 -11.14
CA GLN A 141 2.51 -13.78 -10.67
C GLN A 141 2.99 -13.93 -9.22
N ASN A 142 4.09 -13.30 -8.85
CA ASN A 142 4.77 -13.52 -7.55
C ASN A 142 4.85 -12.26 -6.69
N ASN A 143 4.74 -11.08 -7.30
CA ASN A 143 5.09 -9.82 -6.66
C ASN A 143 3.89 -8.87 -6.61
N PHE A 144 3.98 -7.88 -5.72
CA PHE A 144 3.11 -6.70 -5.75
C PHE A 144 3.93 -5.43 -5.59
N ALA A 145 3.37 -4.33 -6.06
CA ALA A 145 3.90 -2.99 -5.82
C ALA A 145 2.79 -2.09 -5.26
N MET A 146 3.15 -1.22 -4.35
CA MET A 146 2.26 -0.20 -3.81
C MET A 146 2.07 0.92 -4.82
N VAL A 147 0.83 1.28 -5.11
CA VAL A 147 0.55 2.42 -5.98
C VAL A 147 0.65 3.71 -5.18
N THR A 148 1.30 4.71 -5.75
CA THR A 148 1.50 6.02 -5.11
C THR A 148 0.94 7.14 -5.98
N THR A 149 0.49 8.22 -5.33
CA THR A 149 -0.04 9.44 -5.94
C THR A 149 0.57 10.69 -5.30
N ASP A 150 0.14 11.85 -5.73
CA ASP A 150 0.50 13.12 -5.09
C ASP A 150 -0.01 13.19 -3.65
N PRO A 151 0.70 13.89 -2.75
CA PRO A 151 0.33 13.95 -1.35
C PRO A 151 -0.91 14.81 -1.14
N ASN A 152 -1.77 14.39 -0.23
CA ASN A 152 -2.82 15.25 0.31
C ASN A 152 -2.26 16.23 1.35
N GLN A 153 -3.13 17.07 1.92
CA GLN A 153 -2.75 18.07 2.91
C GLN A 153 -2.11 17.48 4.18
N ASP A 154 -2.47 16.26 4.57
CA ASP A 154 -1.91 15.60 5.76
C ASP A 154 -0.50 15.06 5.52
N MET A 155 -0.23 14.59 4.32
CA MET A 155 1.07 14.03 3.91
C MET A 155 2.06 15.09 3.45
N GLN A 156 1.61 16.15 2.78
CA GLN A 156 2.45 17.16 2.11
C GLN A 156 3.54 17.75 3.00
N PRO A 157 3.32 18.03 4.30
CA PRO A 157 4.36 18.55 5.19
C PRO A 157 5.52 17.57 5.45
N ILE A 158 5.29 16.28 5.22
CA ILE A 158 6.21 15.20 5.56
C ILE A 158 6.90 14.65 4.33
N HIS A 159 6.13 14.31 3.30
CA HIS A 159 6.64 13.70 2.08
C HIS A 159 5.88 14.20 0.83
N ASN A 160 6.56 14.21 -0.32
CA ASN A 160 6.00 14.69 -1.60
C ASN A 160 5.24 13.61 -2.39
N ARG A 161 5.04 12.45 -1.81
CA ARG A 161 4.24 11.34 -2.37
C ARG A 161 3.51 10.63 -1.25
N MET A 162 2.39 10.01 -1.55
CA MET A 162 1.67 9.15 -0.62
C MET A 162 1.18 7.87 -1.29
N PRO A 163 0.95 6.79 -0.55
CA PRO A 163 0.19 5.65 -1.05
C PRO A 163 -1.18 6.09 -1.55
N LEU A 164 -1.66 5.45 -2.62
CA LEU A 164 -3.02 5.66 -3.10
C LEU A 164 -4.00 4.96 -2.15
N VAL A 165 -4.49 5.69 -1.17
CA VAL A 165 -5.46 5.19 -0.19
C VAL A 165 -6.82 5.02 -0.86
N ILE A 166 -7.47 3.90 -0.60
CA ILE A 166 -8.78 3.51 -1.16
C ILE A 166 -9.80 3.48 -0.02
N GLU A 167 -10.90 4.22 -0.16
CA GLU A 167 -12.03 4.12 0.75
C GLU A 167 -12.83 2.82 0.52
N PRO A 168 -13.53 2.27 1.53
CA PRO A 168 -14.29 1.04 1.39
C PRO A 168 -15.27 1.03 0.22
N ASN A 169 -15.96 2.14 -0.03
CA ASN A 169 -16.92 2.30 -1.13
C ASN A 169 -16.24 2.43 -2.51
N GLU A 170 -14.93 2.61 -2.56
CA GLU A 170 -14.13 2.72 -3.79
C GLU A 170 -13.48 1.40 -4.21
N LEU A 171 -13.53 0.35 -3.37
CA LEU A 171 -12.91 -0.95 -3.63
C LEU A 171 -13.28 -1.51 -5.00
N ARG A 172 -14.59 -1.49 -5.34
CA ARG A 172 -15.08 -2.00 -6.62
C ARG A 172 -14.51 -1.21 -7.80
N ARG A 173 -14.39 0.11 -7.63
CA ARG A 173 -13.83 1.00 -8.67
C ARG A 173 -12.36 0.69 -8.89
N TRP A 174 -11.58 0.54 -7.84
CA TRP A 174 -10.17 0.20 -7.97
C TRP A 174 -9.97 -1.19 -8.58
N LEU A 175 -10.66 -2.20 -8.09
CA LEU A 175 -10.41 -3.59 -8.51
C LEU A 175 -10.93 -3.89 -9.93
N PHE A 176 -12.06 -3.29 -10.35
CA PHE A 176 -12.79 -3.77 -11.52
C PHE A 176 -13.15 -2.70 -12.55
N GLN A 177 -13.05 -1.43 -12.23
CA GLN A 177 -13.56 -0.35 -13.07
C GLN A 177 -12.47 0.63 -13.46
N ASN A 178 -12.86 1.75 -14.09
CA ASN A 178 -11.98 2.88 -14.33
C ASN A 178 -11.68 3.59 -13.00
N PHE A 179 -10.40 3.65 -12.65
CA PHE A 179 -9.90 4.23 -11.39
C PHE A 179 -9.39 5.67 -11.52
N THR A 180 -9.57 6.30 -12.68
CA THR A 180 -9.04 7.66 -12.93
C THR A 180 -9.54 8.70 -11.92
N SER A 181 -10.77 8.55 -11.42
CA SER A 181 -11.33 9.42 -10.39
C SER A 181 -10.71 9.21 -9.00
N LEU A 182 -9.87 8.18 -8.81
CA LEU A 182 -9.23 7.88 -7.53
C LEU A 182 -7.82 8.49 -7.42
N ILE A 183 -7.33 9.20 -8.43
CA ILE A 183 -5.98 9.77 -8.45
C ILE A 183 -5.85 10.91 -7.45
N ASP A 184 -6.84 11.78 -7.40
CA ASP A 184 -6.91 12.87 -6.43
C ASP A 184 -7.39 12.33 -5.07
N ARG A 185 -6.56 12.50 -4.04
CA ARG A 185 -6.82 12.06 -2.67
C ARG A 185 -6.89 13.21 -1.67
N GLN A 186 -7.16 14.44 -2.14
CA GLN A 186 -7.23 15.61 -1.24
C GLN A 186 -8.35 15.48 -0.20
N ASN A 187 -9.41 14.75 -0.51
CA ASN A 187 -10.55 14.51 0.40
C ASN A 187 -10.34 13.34 1.38
N ILE A 188 -9.23 12.63 1.28
CA ILE A 188 -8.90 11.54 2.21
C ILE A 188 -8.21 12.13 3.43
N HIS A 189 -8.77 11.88 4.61
CA HIS A 189 -8.15 12.30 5.87
C HIS A 189 -7.31 11.17 6.45
N LEU A 190 -6.09 11.53 6.87
CA LEU A 190 -5.17 10.62 7.52
C LEU A 190 -4.87 11.10 8.94
N THR A 191 -5.04 10.22 9.91
CA THR A 191 -4.46 10.42 11.23
C THR A 191 -2.96 10.30 11.12
N VAL A 192 -2.23 11.32 11.56
CA VAL A 192 -0.76 11.41 11.48
C VAL A 192 -0.19 11.32 12.88
N GLN A 193 0.72 10.38 13.11
CA GLN A 193 1.37 10.20 14.40
C GLN A 193 2.89 10.17 14.23
N LYS A 194 3.57 11.12 14.87
CA LYS A 194 5.04 11.09 14.96
C LYS A 194 5.47 9.90 15.81
N GLN A 195 6.34 9.08 15.27
CA GLN A 195 6.86 7.91 15.96
C GLN A 195 7.98 8.31 16.94
N ALA A 196 8.13 7.53 18.01
CA ALA A 196 9.19 7.75 18.99
C ALA A 196 10.58 7.77 18.32
N LYS A 197 11.47 8.61 18.82
CA LYS A 197 12.88 8.62 18.40
C LYS A 197 13.55 7.33 18.88
N LYS A 198 14.41 6.79 18.03
CA LYS A 198 15.30 5.66 18.42
C LYS A 198 16.38 6.11 19.37
#